data_b1a40f32d307081bfddf6632effe5b47
#
_entry.id   b1a40f32d307081bfddf6632effe5b47
#
_cell.length_a   1.000
_cell.length_b   1.000
_cell.length_c   1.000
_cell.angle_alpha   90.00
_cell.angle_beta   90.00
_cell.angle_gamma   90.00
#
_symmetry.space_group_name_H-M   'P 1'
#
loop_
_entity.id
_entity.type
_entity.pdbx_description
1 polymer ?
#
loop_
_entity_poly.entity_id
_entity_poly.type
_entity_poly.pdbx_seq_one_letter_code
_entity_poly.pdbx_strand_id
1 'polypeptide(L)'
;MRCPKCNKNVYSHHQEINKSRTEVKRTYYCRKCECLFYTIEHIVEEQKSSKIIIWSCNEYIKKTRRKLNIKEDDVNIMKRVTCNDGFSVSIQASADHYCHPSMTFEGPYTEVELGYPSCSEELLMPYIENGCCEPEDTVYPYMPVEVVDEVIKKHGGIVYDISK
;
A
#
# COMPACT_ATOMS: atom_id res chain seq x y z
N MET A 1 -32.99 21.80 4.42
CA MET A 1 -32.55 22.81 3.44
C MET A 1 -33.32 24.10 3.64
N ARG A 2 -32.75 25.27 3.29
CA ARG A 2 -33.49 26.57 3.37
C ARG A 2 -33.75 27.10 1.96
N CYS A 3 -34.93 27.68 1.77
CA CYS A 3 -35.31 28.31 0.50
C CYS A 3 -34.40 29.52 0.22
N PRO A 4 -33.79 29.64 -0.96
CA PRO A 4 -32.90 30.74 -1.29
C PRO A 4 -33.60 32.08 -1.42
N LYS A 5 -34.93 32.08 -1.62
CA LYS A 5 -35.74 33.29 -1.78
C LYS A 5 -36.25 33.87 -0.45
N CYS A 6 -36.69 33.03 0.50
CA CYS A 6 -37.36 33.48 1.73
C CYS A 6 -36.77 32.89 3.02
N ASN A 7 -35.70 32.12 2.93
CA ASN A 7 -34.97 31.51 4.03
C ASN A 7 -35.79 30.53 4.92
N LYS A 8 -36.99 30.13 4.50
CA LYS A 8 -37.83 29.14 5.21
C LYS A 8 -37.27 27.72 4.97
N ASN A 9 -37.47 26.87 5.97
CA ASN A 9 -37.13 25.45 5.83
C ASN A 9 -37.99 24.78 4.76
N VAL A 10 -37.38 23.99 3.90
CA VAL A 10 -38.04 23.21 2.86
C VAL A 10 -37.47 21.78 2.90
N TYR A 11 -38.30 20.82 2.50
CA TYR A 11 -37.92 19.42 2.37
C TYR A 11 -37.81 19.05 0.88
N SER A 12 -37.02 18.06 0.56
CA SER A 12 -36.95 17.57 -0.81
C SER A 12 -38.30 17.01 -1.26
N HIS A 13 -38.75 17.44 -2.42
CA HIS A 13 -39.99 16.96 -3.04
C HIS A 13 -39.72 15.75 -3.92
N HIS A 14 -38.56 15.72 -4.59
CA HIS A 14 -38.18 14.67 -5.52
C HIS A 14 -36.65 14.48 -5.50
N GLN A 15 -36.20 13.23 -5.75
CA GLN A 15 -34.80 12.87 -5.87
C GLN A 15 -34.61 12.04 -7.11
N GLU A 16 -33.65 12.41 -7.93
CA GLU A 16 -33.21 11.66 -9.13
C GLU A 16 -31.73 11.35 -8.99
N ILE A 17 -31.36 10.14 -9.39
CA ILE A 17 -29.96 9.71 -9.50
C ILE A 17 -29.68 9.52 -10.99
N ASN A 18 -28.56 10.08 -11.48
CA ASN A 18 -28.19 9.93 -12.87
C ASN A 18 -27.88 8.45 -13.21
N LYS A 19 -27.85 8.10 -14.52
CA LYS A 19 -27.60 6.71 -14.98
C LYS A 19 -26.26 6.15 -14.53
N SER A 20 -25.24 7.01 -14.40
CA SER A 20 -23.90 6.65 -13.94
C SER A 20 -23.78 6.56 -12.41
N ARG A 21 -24.84 6.94 -11.68
CA ARG A 21 -24.85 7.00 -10.20
C ARG A 21 -23.78 7.92 -9.59
N THR A 22 -23.31 8.91 -10.34
CA THR A 22 -22.30 9.87 -9.90
C THR A 22 -22.90 11.16 -9.37
N GLU A 23 -24.18 11.40 -9.59
CA GLU A 23 -24.87 12.62 -9.19
C GLU A 23 -26.26 12.33 -8.65
N VAL A 24 -26.61 13.04 -7.59
CA VAL A 24 -27.96 13.05 -7.01
C VAL A 24 -28.53 14.45 -7.17
N LYS A 25 -29.58 14.59 -7.96
CA LYS A 25 -30.38 15.83 -8.07
C LYS A 25 -31.53 15.77 -7.10
N ARG A 26 -31.59 16.71 -6.16
CA ARG A 26 -32.75 16.87 -5.26
C ARG A 26 -33.50 18.12 -5.59
N THR A 27 -34.80 17.97 -5.85
CA THR A 27 -35.71 19.07 -6.16
C THR A 27 -36.51 19.46 -4.91
N TYR A 28 -36.60 20.74 -4.67
CA TYR A 28 -37.30 21.33 -3.51
C TYR A 28 -38.36 22.29 -3.98
N TYR A 29 -39.49 22.30 -3.29
CA TYR A 29 -40.57 23.26 -3.49
C TYR A 29 -40.81 24.07 -2.24
N CYS A 30 -40.84 25.40 -2.37
CA CYS A 30 -41.15 26.30 -1.27
C CYS A 30 -42.59 26.78 -1.39
N ARG A 31 -43.44 26.30 -0.50
CA ARG A 31 -44.88 26.71 -0.47
C ARG A 31 -45.10 28.20 -0.18
N LYS A 32 -44.16 28.89 0.50
CA LYS A 32 -44.29 30.29 0.85
C LYS A 32 -44.12 31.23 -0.32
N CYS A 33 -43.14 30.98 -1.17
CA CYS A 33 -42.80 31.82 -2.33
C CYS A 33 -43.02 31.11 -3.67
N GLU A 34 -43.67 29.94 -3.62
CA GLU A 34 -44.03 29.11 -4.79
C GLU A 34 -42.88 28.86 -5.77
N CYS A 35 -41.67 28.81 -5.24
CA CYS A 35 -40.51 28.59 -6.08
C CYS A 35 -40.03 27.14 -6.01
N LEU A 36 -39.61 26.65 -7.17
CA LEU A 36 -38.93 25.38 -7.36
C LEU A 36 -37.43 25.66 -7.49
N PHE A 37 -36.59 24.86 -6.83
CA PHE A 37 -35.16 24.91 -6.98
C PHE A 37 -34.56 23.49 -6.76
N TYR A 38 -33.32 23.28 -7.14
CA TYR A 38 -32.69 21.99 -7.00
C TYR A 38 -31.24 22.14 -6.50
N THR A 39 -30.74 21.08 -5.93
CA THR A 39 -29.30 20.88 -5.64
C THR A 39 -28.79 19.69 -6.43
N ILE A 40 -27.53 19.74 -6.84
CA ILE A 40 -26.81 18.62 -7.41
C ILE A 40 -25.70 18.28 -6.40
N GLU A 41 -25.71 17.05 -5.93
CA GLU A 41 -24.66 16.49 -5.08
C GLU A 41 -23.88 15.48 -5.94
N HIS A 42 -22.59 15.64 -6.01
CA HIS A 42 -21.73 14.65 -6.65
C HIS A 42 -21.42 13.53 -5.66
N ILE A 43 -21.66 12.31 -6.08
CA ILE A 43 -21.23 11.13 -5.33
C ILE A 43 -19.74 10.95 -5.61
N VAL A 44 -18.90 11.36 -4.66
CA VAL A 44 -17.49 11.00 -4.68
C VAL A 44 -17.42 9.57 -4.17
N GLU A 45 -17.16 8.61 -5.05
CA GLU A 45 -16.75 7.28 -4.62
C GLU A 45 -15.43 7.47 -3.86
N GLU A 46 -15.43 7.17 -2.57
CA GLU A 46 -14.18 6.95 -1.85
C GLU A 46 -13.46 5.80 -2.55
N GLN A 47 -12.46 6.13 -3.35
CA GLN A 47 -11.51 5.13 -3.81
C GLN A 47 -10.82 4.61 -2.54
N LYS A 48 -11.27 3.46 -2.05
CA LYS A 48 -10.52 2.74 -1.02
C LYS A 48 -9.11 2.61 -1.55
N SER A 49 -8.18 3.24 -0.88
CA SER A 49 -6.76 3.10 -1.23
C SER A 49 -6.47 1.61 -1.31
N SER A 50 -6.12 1.14 -2.51
CA SER A 50 -5.66 -0.23 -2.71
C SER A 50 -4.26 -0.46 -2.13
N LYS A 51 -3.68 0.58 -1.54
CA LYS A 51 -2.33 0.56 -0.98
C LYS A 51 -2.39 0.64 0.54
N ILE A 52 -1.62 -0.21 1.19
CA ILE A 52 -1.36 -0.20 2.62
C ILE A 52 0.14 -0.02 2.87
N ILE A 53 0.49 0.46 4.06
CA ILE A 53 1.90 0.54 4.48
C ILE A 53 2.20 -0.66 5.37
N ILE A 54 3.25 -1.39 5.03
CA ILE A 54 3.77 -2.53 5.80
C ILE A 54 5.07 -2.08 6.46
N TRP A 55 5.19 -2.33 7.77
CA TRP A 55 6.29 -1.87 8.63
C TRP A 55 7.29 -2.97 8.99
N SER A 56 7.06 -4.20 8.56
CA SER A 56 7.87 -5.35 8.89
C SER A 56 8.15 -6.23 7.68
N CYS A 57 9.38 -6.67 7.55
CA CYS A 57 9.86 -7.62 6.57
C CYS A 57 9.04 -8.93 6.60
N ASN A 58 8.86 -9.52 7.77
CA ASN A 58 8.10 -10.75 7.94
C ASN A 58 6.60 -10.58 7.57
N GLU A 59 6.01 -9.43 7.84
CA GLU A 59 4.64 -9.14 7.40
C GLU A 59 4.54 -9.07 5.86
N TYR A 60 5.52 -8.44 5.21
CA TYR A 60 5.59 -8.38 3.74
C TYR A 60 5.72 -9.78 3.14
N ILE A 61 6.64 -10.60 3.62
CA ILE A 61 6.85 -11.98 3.14
C ILE A 61 5.56 -12.79 3.28
N LYS A 62 4.95 -12.78 4.46
CA LYS A 62 3.71 -13.51 4.76
C LYS A 62 2.56 -13.10 3.84
N LYS A 63 2.35 -11.80 3.64
CA LYS A 63 1.28 -11.29 2.74
C LYS A 63 1.54 -11.67 1.29
N THR A 64 2.79 -11.55 0.84
CA THR A 64 3.16 -11.87 -0.54
C THR A 64 2.99 -13.35 -0.83
N ARG A 65 3.43 -14.23 0.06
CA ARG A 65 3.32 -15.69 -0.10
C ARG A 65 1.87 -16.17 -0.07
N ARG A 66 1.07 -15.69 0.85
CA ARG A 66 -0.36 -16.02 0.91
C ARG A 66 -1.10 -15.62 -0.35
N LYS A 67 -0.79 -14.44 -0.88
CA LYS A 67 -1.42 -13.94 -2.09
C LYS A 67 -1.08 -14.78 -3.32
N LEU A 68 0.16 -15.24 -3.44
CA LEU A 68 0.65 -16.02 -4.57
C LEU A 68 0.32 -17.51 -4.44
N ASN A 69 -0.21 -17.97 -3.30
CA ASN A 69 -0.49 -19.38 -3.00
C ASN A 69 0.72 -20.30 -3.27
N ILE A 70 1.91 -19.85 -2.86
CA ILE A 70 3.20 -20.47 -3.16
C ILE A 70 3.31 -21.79 -2.38
N LYS A 71 3.66 -22.85 -3.09
CA LYS A 71 4.01 -24.16 -2.51
C LYS A 71 5.48 -24.18 -2.10
N GLU A 72 5.85 -25.10 -1.20
CA GLU A 72 7.20 -25.21 -0.63
C GLU A 72 8.31 -25.37 -1.69
N ASP A 73 7.99 -25.95 -2.85
CA ASP A 73 8.97 -26.26 -3.92
C ASP A 73 9.02 -25.21 -5.05
N ASP A 74 8.24 -24.13 -4.96
CA ASP A 74 8.23 -23.09 -5.99
C ASP A 74 9.41 -22.14 -5.80
N VAL A 75 10.34 -22.09 -6.77
CA VAL A 75 11.35 -21.02 -6.87
C VAL A 75 10.62 -19.70 -7.15
N ASN A 76 10.42 -18.92 -6.11
CA ASN A 76 9.60 -17.73 -6.22
C ASN A 76 10.36 -16.50 -5.75
N ILE A 77 10.84 -15.74 -6.74
CA ILE A 77 11.45 -14.44 -6.51
C ILE A 77 10.33 -13.44 -6.18
N MET A 78 10.33 -12.94 -4.96
CA MET A 78 9.41 -11.89 -4.54
C MET A 78 9.74 -10.59 -5.26
N LYS A 79 8.70 -9.81 -5.55
CA LYS A 79 8.87 -8.51 -6.22
C LYS A 79 9.68 -7.57 -5.34
N ARG A 80 10.48 -6.72 -6.00
CA ARG A 80 11.18 -5.61 -5.35
C ARG A 80 10.19 -4.75 -4.58
N VAL A 81 10.51 -4.42 -3.34
CA VAL A 81 9.71 -3.51 -2.52
C VAL A 81 10.06 -2.07 -2.82
N THR A 82 9.10 -1.18 -2.63
CA THR A 82 9.30 0.27 -2.67
C THR A 82 8.73 0.87 -1.40
N CYS A 83 9.50 1.66 -0.71
CA CYS A 83 9.10 2.38 0.49
C CYS A 83 8.39 3.70 0.16
N ASN A 84 7.80 4.32 1.18
CA ASN A 84 6.97 5.50 1.01
C ASN A 84 7.73 6.75 0.51
N ASP A 85 9.02 6.83 0.77
CA ASP A 85 9.91 7.91 0.27
C ASP A 85 10.53 7.61 -1.11
N GLY A 86 10.26 6.43 -1.69
CA GLY A 86 10.79 5.98 -2.98
C GLY A 86 12.02 5.07 -2.88
N PHE A 87 12.62 4.88 -1.70
CA PHE A 87 13.65 3.86 -1.52
C PHE A 87 13.13 2.49 -1.93
N SER A 88 13.96 1.70 -2.61
CA SER A 88 13.54 0.36 -3.02
C SER A 88 14.66 -0.66 -2.87
N VAL A 89 14.30 -1.91 -2.54
CA VAL A 89 15.24 -3.00 -2.29
C VAL A 89 14.57 -4.33 -2.60
N SER A 90 15.36 -5.34 -2.99
CA SER A 90 14.88 -6.72 -3.06
C SER A 90 14.93 -7.34 -1.67
N ILE A 91 13.84 -7.96 -1.22
CA ILE A 91 13.78 -8.77 0.01
C ILE A 91 13.40 -10.18 -0.41
N GLN A 92 14.28 -11.15 -0.16
CA GLN A 92 14.08 -12.53 -0.56
C GLN A 92 14.28 -13.47 0.63
N ALA A 93 13.49 -14.55 0.68
CA ALA A 93 13.61 -15.58 1.68
C ALA A 93 12.97 -16.87 1.16
N SER A 94 13.76 -17.86 0.82
CA SER A 94 13.32 -19.19 0.37
C SER A 94 14.45 -20.19 0.54
N ALA A 95 14.22 -21.44 0.17
CA ALA A 95 15.27 -22.46 0.16
C ALA A 95 16.48 -22.10 -0.72
N ASP A 96 16.29 -21.21 -1.72
CA ASP A 96 17.31 -20.81 -2.69
C ASP A 96 17.97 -19.47 -2.37
N HIS A 97 17.63 -18.83 -1.24
CA HIS A 97 18.16 -17.54 -0.82
C HIS A 97 18.93 -17.63 0.50
N TYR A 98 19.80 -16.68 0.73
CA TYR A 98 20.57 -16.56 1.98
C TYR A 98 19.68 -16.07 3.13
N CYS A 99 18.92 -16.99 3.72
CA CYS A 99 17.98 -16.70 4.79
C CYS A 99 17.99 -17.78 5.88
N HIS A 100 17.41 -17.47 7.03
CA HIS A 100 17.20 -18.44 8.10
C HIS A 100 15.77 -18.34 8.68
N PRO A 101 15.04 -19.47 8.78
CA PRO A 101 15.40 -20.80 8.31
C PRO A 101 15.46 -20.86 6.76
N SER A 102 16.38 -21.71 6.21
CA SER A 102 16.59 -21.88 4.78
C SER A 102 15.51 -22.78 4.19
N MET A 103 14.29 -22.27 4.09
CA MET A 103 13.12 -22.96 3.56
C MET A 103 12.09 -21.98 3.00
N THR A 104 11.25 -22.45 2.08
CA THR A 104 10.17 -21.63 1.50
C THR A 104 8.89 -21.79 2.31
N PHE A 105 8.48 -20.75 3.08
CA PHE A 105 7.27 -20.75 3.89
C PHE A 105 6.80 -19.31 4.18
N GLU A 106 5.72 -19.16 4.94
CA GLU A 106 5.16 -17.82 5.26
C GLU A 106 5.96 -17.02 6.31
N GLY A 107 6.98 -17.60 6.89
CA GLY A 107 7.73 -17.03 8.01
C GLY A 107 7.18 -17.46 9.38
N PRO A 108 7.71 -16.95 10.50
CA PRO A 108 8.69 -15.87 10.51
C PRO A 108 10.12 -16.34 10.17
N TYR A 109 10.87 -15.47 9.52
CA TYR A 109 12.31 -15.60 9.35
C TYR A 109 13.05 -14.80 10.41
N THR A 110 14.28 -15.22 10.75
CA THR A 110 15.20 -14.45 11.57
C THR A 110 16.22 -13.68 10.73
N GLU A 111 16.54 -14.22 9.56
CA GLU A 111 17.44 -13.61 8.59
C GLU A 111 16.85 -13.73 7.19
N VAL A 112 17.12 -12.73 6.35
CA VAL A 112 16.68 -12.69 4.95
C VAL A 112 17.79 -12.21 4.04
N GLU A 113 17.67 -12.47 2.74
CA GLU A 113 18.53 -11.90 1.73
C GLU A 113 17.99 -10.53 1.30
N LEU A 114 18.82 -9.48 1.40
CA LEU A 114 18.58 -8.21 0.75
C LEU A 114 19.41 -8.09 -0.52
N GLY A 115 18.91 -7.34 -1.50
CA GLY A 115 19.71 -7.09 -2.70
C GLY A 115 19.37 -5.77 -3.37
N TYR A 116 20.40 -5.17 -3.95
CA TYR A 116 20.29 -4.08 -4.89
C TYR A 116 19.45 -2.90 -4.37
N PRO A 117 19.79 -2.27 -3.22
CA PRO A 117 19.09 -1.08 -2.76
C PRO A 117 19.19 0.03 -3.82
N SER A 118 18.19 0.89 -3.92
CA SER A 118 18.15 1.98 -4.92
C SER A 118 19.14 3.10 -4.66
N CYS A 119 19.68 3.16 -3.46
CA CYS A 119 20.78 4.04 -3.06
C CYS A 119 21.48 3.44 -1.84
N SER A 120 22.68 3.92 -1.55
CA SER A 120 23.43 3.52 -0.36
C SER A 120 22.63 3.79 0.91
N GLU A 121 22.59 2.82 1.83
CA GLU A 121 21.88 2.88 3.10
C GLU A 121 22.82 2.57 4.25
N GLU A 122 22.98 3.52 5.17
CA GLU A 122 23.95 3.43 6.28
C GLU A 122 23.78 2.17 7.15
N LEU A 123 22.53 1.74 7.37
CA LEU A 123 22.22 0.56 8.17
C LEU A 123 22.68 -0.74 7.51
N LEU A 124 22.86 -0.75 6.19
CA LEU A 124 23.33 -1.91 5.42
C LEU A 124 24.85 -1.95 5.31
N MET A 125 25.54 -0.83 5.45
CA MET A 125 27.00 -0.75 5.24
C MET A 125 27.82 -1.73 6.08
N PRO A 126 27.49 -2.04 7.34
CA PRO A 126 28.23 -3.03 8.14
C PRO A 126 28.16 -4.45 7.60
N TYR A 127 27.22 -4.74 6.70
CA TYR A 127 26.94 -6.08 6.16
C TYR A 127 27.43 -6.27 4.72
N ILE A 128 28.02 -5.23 4.12
CA ILE A 128 28.59 -5.35 2.78
C ILE A 128 29.87 -6.18 2.84
N GLU A 129 30.03 -7.11 1.89
CA GLU A 129 31.27 -7.85 1.77
C GLU A 129 32.41 -6.93 1.33
N ASN A 130 33.50 -6.94 2.09
CA ASN A 130 34.64 -6.03 1.87
C ASN A 130 35.24 -6.22 0.46
N GLY A 131 35.22 -5.16 -0.33
CA GLY A 131 36.08 -4.97 -1.50
C GLY A 131 35.54 -5.42 -2.85
N CYS A 132 34.25 -5.75 -2.97
CA CYS A 132 33.72 -6.31 -4.22
C CYS A 132 32.82 -5.40 -5.05
N CYS A 133 31.93 -4.63 -4.44
CA CYS A 133 30.82 -4.05 -5.19
C CYS A 133 30.36 -2.70 -4.61
N GLU A 134 29.75 -1.90 -5.45
CA GLU A 134 29.01 -0.73 -4.98
C GLU A 134 27.81 -1.19 -4.12
N PRO A 135 27.43 -0.44 -3.09
CA PRO A 135 26.33 -0.82 -2.19
C PRO A 135 25.02 -1.12 -2.92
N GLU A 136 24.79 -0.46 -4.05
CA GLU A 136 23.58 -0.60 -4.87
C GLU A 136 23.60 -1.85 -5.77
N ASP A 137 24.79 -2.40 -6.05
CA ASP A 137 24.98 -3.51 -7.00
C ASP A 137 25.35 -4.84 -6.31
N THR A 138 24.99 -4.98 -5.03
CA THR A 138 25.33 -6.19 -4.26
C THR A 138 24.12 -6.82 -3.57
N VAL A 139 24.35 -8.07 -3.14
CA VAL A 139 23.47 -8.83 -2.27
C VAL A 139 24.02 -8.82 -0.86
N TYR A 140 23.16 -8.67 0.11
CA TYR A 140 23.44 -8.70 1.56
C TYR A 140 22.88 -10.02 2.11
N PRO A 141 23.72 -11.05 2.31
CA PRO A 141 23.27 -12.35 2.77
C PRO A 141 22.99 -12.34 4.27
N TYR A 142 22.02 -13.16 4.69
CA TYR A 142 21.70 -13.39 6.11
C TYR A 142 21.47 -12.12 6.93
N MET A 143 20.77 -11.15 6.33
CA MET A 143 20.43 -9.90 7.00
C MET A 143 19.47 -10.14 8.15
N PRO A 144 19.79 -9.73 9.39
CA PRO A 144 18.86 -9.82 10.50
C PRO A 144 17.58 -9.05 10.20
N VAL A 145 16.42 -9.66 10.42
CA VAL A 145 15.11 -9.02 10.11
C VAL A 145 14.90 -7.74 10.91
N GLU A 146 15.49 -7.61 12.08
CA GLU A 146 15.43 -6.39 12.92
C GLU A 146 16.09 -5.21 12.19
N VAL A 147 17.23 -5.43 11.55
CA VAL A 147 17.94 -4.39 10.75
C VAL A 147 17.10 -4.01 9.53
N VAL A 148 16.54 -5.02 8.85
CA VAL A 148 15.66 -4.79 7.70
C VAL A 148 14.42 -4.00 8.09
N ASP A 149 13.83 -4.30 9.24
CA ASP A 149 12.69 -3.58 9.78
C ASP A 149 13.03 -2.13 10.15
N GLU A 150 14.25 -1.86 10.63
CA GLU A 150 14.74 -0.49 10.87
C GLU A 150 14.90 0.29 9.56
N VAL A 151 15.47 -0.32 8.52
CA VAL A 151 15.55 0.26 7.18
C VAL A 151 14.14 0.59 6.65
N ILE A 152 13.22 -0.37 6.71
CA ILE A 152 11.83 -0.17 6.29
C ILE A 152 11.18 1.00 7.03
N LYS A 153 11.37 1.11 8.34
CA LYS A 153 10.83 2.20 9.17
C LYS A 153 11.45 3.55 8.82
N LYS A 154 12.77 3.60 8.64
CA LYS A 154 13.51 4.81 8.24
C LYS A 154 12.97 5.38 6.93
N HIS A 155 12.61 4.51 5.98
CA HIS A 155 12.06 4.86 4.67
C HIS A 155 10.53 4.99 4.61
N GLY A 156 9.85 5.05 5.76
CA GLY A 156 8.41 5.30 5.86
C GLY A 156 7.52 4.11 5.54
N GLY A 157 8.04 2.89 5.62
CA GLY A 157 7.32 1.64 5.40
C GLY A 157 7.20 1.23 3.93
N ILE A 158 6.96 -0.05 3.69
CA ILE A 158 6.75 -0.62 2.36
C ILE A 158 5.36 -0.26 1.84
N VAL A 159 5.26 0.32 0.65
CA VAL A 159 4.00 0.57 -0.04
C VAL A 159 3.52 -0.72 -0.72
N TYR A 160 2.53 -1.36 -0.14
CA TYR A 160 2.00 -2.64 -0.62
C TYR A 160 0.64 -2.46 -1.28
N ASP A 161 0.52 -2.88 -2.55
CA ASP A 161 -0.73 -2.80 -3.31
C ASP A 161 -1.55 -4.09 -3.10
N ILE A 162 -2.70 -3.98 -2.45
CA ILE A 162 -3.60 -5.09 -2.17
C ILE A 162 -4.52 -5.45 -3.33
N SER A 163 -4.54 -4.64 -4.40
CA SER A 163 -5.38 -4.86 -5.59
C SER A 163 -4.71 -5.72 -6.66
N LYS A 164 -3.40 -5.94 -6.56
CA LYS A 164 -2.59 -6.66 -7.57
C LYS A 164 -2.27 -8.07 -7.14
#